data_ee8e72e006074d458b3f99ad49fdd924
#
_entry.id   ee8e72e006074d458b3f99ad49fdd924
#
_cell.length_a   1.000
_cell.length_b   1.000
_cell.length_c   1.000
_cell.angle_alpha   90.00
_cell.angle_beta   90.00
_cell.angle_gamma   90.00
#
_symmetry.space_group_name_H-M   'P 1'
#
loop_
_entity.id
_entity.type
_entity.pdbx_description
1 polymer ?
#
loop_
_entity_poly.entity_id
_entity_poly.type
_entity_poly.pdbx_seq_one_letter_code
_entity_poly.pdbx_strand_id
1 'polypeptide(L)'
;MNPLRALASFLQSTYRRLFKAEIKHSKHLGAFDDVIVRSTREATDDLLKMGTLLIVKDGTFYKWARFQCPCGCGQKQVISLESNHNPHWSIYESSGTITLQPSVHVNGQGGCGAHFFIRNNMIDWV
;
A
#
# COMPACT_ATOMS: atom_id res chain seq x y z
N MET A 1 -33.66 29.73 -11.35
CA MET A 1 -32.56 28.80 -11.53
C MET A 1 -31.47 29.46 -12.37
N ASN A 2 -30.26 29.57 -11.83
CA ASN A 2 -29.15 30.21 -12.55
C ASN A 2 -28.55 29.19 -13.56
N PRO A 3 -28.59 29.47 -14.88
CA PRO A 3 -28.09 28.57 -15.90
C PRO A 3 -26.59 28.26 -15.77
N LEU A 4 -25.80 29.15 -15.18
CA LEU A 4 -24.39 28.93 -14.90
C LEU A 4 -24.17 27.87 -13.83
N ARG A 5 -25.07 27.77 -12.84
CA ARG A 5 -25.01 26.71 -11.80
C ARG A 5 -25.32 25.33 -12.37
N ALA A 6 -26.29 25.24 -13.29
CA ALA A 6 -26.63 23.99 -13.94
C ALA A 6 -25.48 23.48 -14.82
N LEU A 7 -24.80 24.39 -15.53
CA LEU A 7 -23.65 24.06 -16.37
C LEU A 7 -22.45 23.57 -15.52
N ALA A 8 -22.15 24.27 -14.42
CA ALA A 8 -21.07 23.89 -13.51
C ALA A 8 -21.31 22.51 -12.88
N SER A 9 -22.56 22.22 -12.48
CA SER A 9 -22.96 20.92 -11.94
C SER A 9 -22.79 19.79 -12.97
N PHE A 10 -23.15 20.05 -14.23
CA PHE A 10 -22.99 19.10 -15.33
C PHE A 10 -21.51 18.80 -15.60
N LEU A 11 -20.66 19.82 -15.66
CA LEU A 11 -19.22 19.66 -15.86
C LEU A 11 -18.55 18.88 -14.72
N GLN A 12 -18.92 19.15 -13.47
CA GLN A 12 -18.41 18.40 -12.31
C GLN A 12 -18.83 16.93 -12.35
N SER A 13 -20.07 16.64 -12.74
CA SER A 13 -20.58 15.29 -12.87
C SER A 13 -19.82 14.52 -13.94
N THR A 14 -19.57 15.13 -15.10
CA THR A 14 -18.79 14.54 -16.19
C THR A 14 -17.34 14.31 -15.77
N TYR A 15 -16.72 15.27 -15.11
CA TYR A 15 -15.37 15.16 -14.59
C TYR A 15 -15.25 14.00 -13.59
N ARG A 16 -16.18 13.89 -12.66
CA ARG A 16 -16.19 12.79 -11.67
C ARG A 16 -16.35 11.42 -12.34
N ARG A 17 -17.13 11.31 -13.41
CA ARG A 17 -17.27 10.05 -14.16
C ARG A 17 -15.96 9.65 -14.85
N LEU A 18 -15.30 10.60 -15.50
CA LEU A 18 -14.01 10.38 -16.14
C LEU A 18 -12.93 10.01 -15.12
N PHE A 19 -12.89 10.72 -14.00
CA PHE A 19 -11.93 10.46 -12.93
C PHE A 19 -12.15 9.08 -12.30
N LYS A 20 -13.38 8.66 -12.04
CA LYS A 20 -13.71 7.32 -11.55
C LYS A 20 -13.33 6.22 -12.55
N ALA A 21 -13.50 6.46 -13.83
CA ALA A 21 -13.11 5.50 -14.87
C ALA A 21 -11.59 5.35 -14.93
N GLU A 22 -10.83 6.43 -14.83
CA GLU A 22 -9.37 6.39 -14.75
C GLU A 22 -8.89 5.69 -13.49
N ILE A 23 -9.51 5.95 -12.34
CA ILE A 23 -9.20 5.26 -11.08
C ILE A 23 -9.46 3.75 -11.17
N LYS A 24 -10.49 3.32 -11.88
CA LYS A 24 -10.76 1.88 -12.11
C LYS A 24 -9.64 1.20 -12.90
N HIS A 25 -9.01 1.92 -13.82
CA HIS A 25 -7.89 1.40 -14.62
C HIS A 25 -6.53 1.58 -13.96
N SER A 26 -6.41 2.47 -12.97
CA SER A 26 -5.16 2.75 -12.26
C SER A 26 -5.41 2.93 -10.77
N LYS A 27 -5.71 1.82 -10.08
CA LYS A 27 -5.86 1.81 -8.61
C LYS A 27 -4.52 1.78 -7.87
N HIS A 28 -3.42 1.89 -8.59
CA HIS A 28 -2.09 1.84 -8.03
C HIS A 28 -1.83 3.01 -7.09
N LEU A 29 -1.45 2.71 -5.86
CA LEU A 29 -1.00 3.73 -4.91
C LEU A 29 0.41 4.19 -5.25
N GLY A 30 0.69 5.47 -4.97
CA GLY A 30 2.03 6.04 -5.09
C GLY A 30 2.81 6.01 -3.78
N ALA A 31 2.14 5.80 -2.66
CA ALA A 31 2.77 5.81 -1.34
C ALA A 31 1.90 5.11 -0.30
N PHE A 32 2.53 4.67 0.79
CA PHE A 32 1.84 4.36 2.03
C PHE A 32 1.76 5.65 2.86
N ASP A 33 0.55 6.16 3.03
CA ASP A 33 0.32 7.42 3.75
C ASP A 33 0.40 7.24 5.26
N ASP A 34 0.20 6.01 5.74
CA ASP A 34 0.17 5.69 7.15
C ASP A 34 1.08 4.49 7.41
N VAL A 35 2.04 4.68 8.31
CA VAL A 35 2.94 3.62 8.79
C VAL A 35 2.68 3.44 10.27
N ILE A 36 2.26 2.23 10.65
CA ILE A 36 1.99 1.90 12.03
C ILE A 36 2.89 0.74 12.47
N VAL A 37 3.35 0.80 13.71
CA VAL A 37 4.19 -0.23 14.32
C VAL A 37 3.41 -0.84 15.48
N ARG A 38 3.28 -2.15 15.48
CA ARG A 38 2.56 -2.89 16.52
C ARG A 38 3.32 -4.14 16.88
N SER A 39 3.15 -4.62 18.13
CA SER A 39 3.62 -5.94 18.53
C SER A 39 2.80 -7.03 17.82
N THR A 40 3.32 -8.24 17.79
CA THR A 40 2.59 -9.39 17.23
C THR A 40 1.19 -9.53 17.83
N ARG A 41 1.07 -9.29 19.12
CA ARG A 41 -0.20 -9.39 19.85
C ARG A 41 -1.22 -8.34 19.42
N GLU A 42 -0.75 -7.15 19.02
CA GLU A 42 -1.60 -6.01 18.67
C GLU A 42 -1.84 -5.88 17.16
N ALA A 43 -1.11 -6.65 16.36
CA ALA A 43 -1.14 -6.59 14.90
C ALA A 43 -2.35 -7.37 14.36
N THR A 44 -3.51 -6.76 14.35
CA THR A 44 -4.77 -7.34 13.90
C THR A 44 -5.10 -6.94 12.46
N ASP A 45 -5.89 -7.75 11.77
CA ASP A 45 -6.23 -7.55 10.36
C ASP A 45 -7.03 -6.27 10.08
N ASP A 46 -7.78 -5.77 11.06
CA ASP A 46 -8.54 -4.53 10.95
C ASP A 46 -7.65 -3.29 10.77
N LEU A 47 -6.37 -3.38 11.10
CA LEU A 47 -5.39 -2.32 10.86
C LEU A 47 -4.94 -2.23 9.40
N LEU A 48 -5.19 -3.26 8.60
CA LEU A 48 -4.74 -3.35 7.22
C LEU A 48 -5.68 -2.62 6.26
N LYS A 49 -5.74 -1.31 6.40
CA LYS A 49 -6.46 -0.44 5.46
C LYS A 49 -5.59 -0.14 4.25
N MET A 50 -6.22 0.12 3.10
CA MET A 50 -5.49 0.53 1.91
C MET A 50 -4.65 1.78 2.19
N GLY A 51 -3.37 1.75 1.84
CA GLY A 51 -2.43 2.85 2.13
C GLY A 51 -1.74 2.75 3.48
N THR A 52 -2.03 1.72 4.27
CA THR A 52 -1.38 1.50 5.57
C THR A 52 -0.30 0.44 5.45
N LEU A 53 0.89 0.76 5.91
CA LEU A 53 1.99 -0.19 6.09
C LEU A 53 2.12 -0.54 7.56
N LEU A 54 1.80 -1.79 7.90
CA LEU A 54 1.88 -2.30 9.26
C LEU A 54 3.20 -3.03 9.46
N ILE A 55 4.03 -2.50 10.33
CA ILE A 55 5.29 -3.13 10.75
C ILE A 55 5.04 -3.84 12.07
N VAL A 56 5.25 -5.15 12.07
CA VAL A 56 5.13 -5.98 13.27
C VAL A 56 6.51 -6.13 13.89
N LYS A 57 6.63 -5.63 15.12
CA LYS A 57 7.90 -5.55 15.83
C LYS A 57 7.68 -5.86 17.31
N ASP A 58 8.39 -6.84 17.84
CA ASP A 58 8.38 -7.18 19.27
C ASP A 58 9.70 -6.70 19.91
N GLY A 59 9.61 -5.66 20.73
CA GLY A 59 10.80 -5.02 21.27
C GLY A 59 11.65 -4.40 20.17
N THR A 60 12.88 -4.88 19.97
CA THR A 60 13.77 -4.44 18.87
C THR A 60 13.74 -5.42 17.69
N PHE A 61 12.91 -6.44 17.74
CA PHE A 61 12.89 -7.52 16.78
C PHE A 61 11.81 -7.32 15.73
N TYR A 62 12.20 -7.04 14.49
CA TYR A 62 11.30 -6.91 13.35
C TYR A 62 10.88 -8.28 12.84
N LYS A 63 9.56 -8.51 12.71
CA LYS A 63 9.01 -9.80 12.29
C LYS A 63 8.39 -9.76 10.91
N TRP A 64 7.45 -8.84 10.69
CA TRP A 64 6.65 -8.80 9.47
C TRP A 64 6.41 -7.36 9.01
N ALA A 65 6.27 -7.21 7.71
CA ALA A 65 5.60 -6.06 7.11
C ALA A 65 4.31 -6.56 6.46
N ARG A 66 3.19 -5.92 6.77
CA ARG A 66 1.87 -6.34 6.31
C ARG A 66 1.16 -5.15 5.69
N PHE A 67 0.47 -5.38 4.59
CA PHE A 67 -0.25 -4.32 3.88
C PHE A 67 -1.23 -4.93 2.88
N GLN A 68 -2.22 -4.14 2.47
CA GLN A 68 -3.00 -4.49 1.28
C GLN A 68 -2.18 -4.18 0.04
N CYS A 69 -2.22 -5.07 -0.95
CA CYS A 69 -1.49 -4.85 -2.20
C CYS A 69 -1.82 -3.48 -2.79
N PRO A 70 -0.81 -2.63 -3.04
CA PRO A 70 -1.05 -1.27 -3.51
C PRO A 70 -1.59 -1.18 -4.93
N CYS A 71 -1.70 -2.31 -5.64
CA CYS A 71 -2.36 -2.33 -6.95
C CYS A 71 -3.89 -2.21 -6.85
N GLY A 72 -4.46 -2.37 -5.67
CA GLY A 72 -5.90 -2.31 -5.44
C GLY A 72 -6.65 -3.62 -5.65
N CYS A 73 -5.94 -4.75 -5.78
CA CYS A 73 -6.57 -6.07 -5.96
C CYS A 73 -7.26 -6.61 -4.71
N GLY A 74 -7.04 -5.98 -3.55
CA GLY A 74 -7.62 -6.40 -2.28
C GLY A 74 -6.87 -7.51 -1.55
N GLN A 75 -5.81 -8.04 -2.13
CA GLN A 75 -5.00 -9.08 -1.48
C GLN A 75 -4.16 -8.48 -0.35
N LYS A 76 -4.13 -9.17 0.78
CA LYS A 76 -3.27 -8.83 1.91
C LYS A 76 -1.91 -9.49 1.74
N GLN A 77 -0.85 -8.71 1.87
CA GLN A 77 0.52 -9.19 1.77
C GLN A 77 1.16 -9.26 3.15
N VAL A 78 1.91 -10.31 3.37
CA VAL A 78 2.72 -10.50 4.58
C VAL A 78 4.13 -10.87 4.11
N ILE A 79 5.09 -10.01 4.41
CA ILE A 79 6.49 -10.26 4.04
C ILE A 79 7.34 -10.37 5.31
N SER A 80 8.26 -11.32 5.31
CA SER A 80 9.11 -11.58 6.47
C SER A 80 10.26 -10.57 6.54
N LEU A 81 10.48 -10.04 7.75
CA LEU A 81 11.63 -9.20 8.05
C LEU A 81 12.71 -9.95 8.81
N GLU A 82 12.52 -11.26 9.00
CA GLU A 82 13.45 -12.13 9.73
C GLU A 82 14.48 -12.71 8.78
N SER A 83 15.76 -12.49 9.06
CA SER A 83 16.87 -12.91 8.19
C SER A 83 17.02 -14.43 8.02
N ASN A 84 16.46 -15.22 8.94
CA ASN A 84 16.45 -16.68 8.85
C ASN A 84 15.31 -17.23 7.99
N HIS A 85 14.41 -16.38 7.52
CA HIS A 85 13.38 -16.78 6.56
C HIS A 85 13.88 -16.59 5.11
N ASN A 86 13.34 -17.37 4.19
CA ASN A 86 13.64 -17.25 2.77
C ASN A 86 12.31 -17.36 1.97
N PRO A 87 11.86 -16.31 1.30
CA PRO A 87 12.50 -15.00 1.23
C PRO A 87 12.33 -14.14 2.48
N HIS A 88 13.16 -13.11 2.59
CA HIS A 88 13.03 -12.10 3.63
C HIS A 88 13.40 -10.73 3.08
N TRP A 89 12.94 -9.69 3.77
CA TRP A 89 13.21 -8.30 3.41
C TRP A 89 13.96 -7.62 4.54
N SER A 90 14.88 -6.74 4.16
CA SER A 90 15.57 -5.86 5.11
C SER A 90 14.79 -4.56 5.25
N ILE A 91 14.67 -4.07 6.48
CA ILE A 91 13.98 -2.83 6.80
C ILE A 91 14.96 -1.74 7.18
N TYR A 92 14.76 -0.55 6.65
CA TYR A 92 15.55 0.65 6.96
C TYR A 92 14.60 1.77 7.34
N GLU A 93 14.81 2.36 8.50
CA GLU A 93 14.06 3.52 8.98
C GLU A 93 14.91 4.77 8.85
N SER A 94 14.33 5.85 8.34
CA SER A 94 14.98 7.15 8.22
C SER A 94 13.95 8.24 8.40
N SER A 95 14.07 9.03 9.48
CA SER A 95 13.18 10.19 9.74
C SER A 95 11.68 9.84 9.65
N GLY A 96 11.30 8.71 10.21
CA GLY A 96 9.91 8.24 10.21
C GLY A 96 9.43 7.59 8.93
N THR A 97 10.31 7.42 7.94
CA THR A 97 9.98 6.70 6.71
C THR A 97 10.59 5.30 6.69
N ILE A 98 9.96 4.42 5.93
CA ILE A 98 10.35 3.00 5.82
C ILE A 98 10.78 2.70 4.39
N THR A 99 11.91 2.01 4.28
CA THR A 99 12.41 1.40 3.05
C THR A 99 12.55 -0.09 3.27
N LEU A 100 12.04 -0.89 2.34
CA LEU A 100 12.18 -2.34 2.35
C LEU A 100 12.96 -2.79 1.13
N GLN A 101 13.87 -3.75 1.31
CA GLN A 101 14.67 -4.34 0.24
C GLN A 101 14.63 -5.87 0.35
N PRO A 102 14.52 -6.58 -0.76
CA PRO A 102 14.41 -6.15 -2.15
C PRO A 102 13.00 -5.65 -2.54
N SER A 103 12.71 -5.63 -3.84
CA SER A 103 11.36 -5.32 -4.34
C SER A 103 10.34 -6.39 -3.93
N VAL A 104 9.08 -6.00 -3.90
CA VAL A 104 7.96 -6.92 -3.69
C VAL A 104 7.39 -7.31 -5.03
N HIS A 105 7.35 -8.60 -5.31
CA HIS A 105 6.73 -9.13 -6.51
C HIS A 105 5.65 -10.12 -6.11
N VAL A 106 4.40 -9.76 -6.34
CA VAL A 106 3.23 -10.59 -6.02
C VAL A 106 3.01 -11.57 -7.16
N ASN A 107 3.93 -12.51 -7.29
CA ASN A 107 3.87 -13.60 -8.26
C ASN A 107 3.44 -14.89 -7.54
N GLY A 108 3.22 -15.94 -8.27
CA GLY A 108 2.76 -17.20 -7.75
C GLY A 108 1.28 -17.41 -7.97
N GLN A 109 0.77 -18.54 -7.52
CA GLN A 109 -0.60 -18.95 -7.77
C GLN A 109 -1.58 -17.99 -7.07
N GLY A 110 -2.46 -17.36 -7.88
CA GLY A 110 -3.42 -16.39 -7.39
C GLY A 110 -2.85 -14.99 -7.17
N GLY A 111 -1.57 -14.77 -7.45
CA GLY A 111 -0.95 -13.44 -7.35
C GLY A 111 -1.42 -12.49 -8.46
N CYS A 112 -1.48 -11.20 -8.15
CA CYS A 112 -1.91 -10.17 -9.09
C CYS A 112 -0.80 -9.73 -10.06
N GLY A 113 0.44 -10.18 -9.87
CA GLY A 113 1.59 -9.80 -10.69
C GLY A 113 2.18 -8.43 -10.36
N ALA A 114 1.71 -7.75 -9.33
CA ALA A 114 2.24 -6.46 -8.93
C ALA A 114 3.73 -6.55 -8.57
N HIS A 115 4.51 -5.60 -9.05
CA HIS A 115 5.95 -5.55 -8.76
C HIS A 115 6.35 -4.12 -8.46
N PHE A 116 6.90 -3.88 -7.28
CA PHE A 116 7.19 -2.53 -6.80
C PHE A 116 8.28 -2.55 -5.72
N PHE A 117 8.92 -1.40 -5.57
CA PHE A 117 9.80 -1.12 -4.43
C PHE A 117 9.07 -0.27 -3.40
N ILE A 118 9.42 -0.44 -2.14
CA ILE A 118 8.98 0.44 -1.05
C ILE A 118 10.21 1.23 -0.58
N ARG A 119 10.22 2.53 -0.89
CA ARG A 119 11.34 3.42 -0.58
C ARG A 119 10.82 4.70 0.07
N ASN A 120 11.22 4.95 1.30
CA ASN A 120 10.78 6.13 2.07
C ASN A 120 9.26 6.28 2.04
N ASN A 121 8.53 5.21 2.31
CA ASN A 121 7.07 5.08 2.24
C ASN A 121 6.48 5.20 0.83
N MET A 122 7.29 5.53 -0.17
CA MET A 122 6.86 5.65 -1.55
C MET A 122 6.81 4.27 -2.21
N ILE A 123 5.88 4.11 -3.13
CA ILE A 123 5.74 2.88 -3.92
C ILE A 123 6.27 3.17 -5.33
N ASP A 124 7.42 2.61 -5.63
CA ASP A 124 8.05 2.74 -6.94
C ASP A 124 7.72 1.51 -7.78
N TRP A 125 6.81 1.67 -8.72
CA TRP A 125 6.38 0.60 -9.61
C TRP A 125 7.47 0.24 -10.62
N VAL A 126 7.68 -1.06 -10.81
CA VAL A 126 8.61 -1.58 -11.79
C VAL A 126 8.03 -1.52 -13.21
#